data_2a944c1feb64a22878f399b2714e297a
#
_entry.id   2a944c1feb64a22878f399b2714e297a
#
_cell.length_a   1.000
_cell.length_b   1.000
_cell.length_c   1.000
_cell.angle_alpha   90.00
_cell.angle_beta   90.00
_cell.angle_gamma   90.00
#
_symmetry.space_group_name_H-M   'P 1'
#
loop_
_entity.id
_entity.type
_entity.pdbx_description
1 polymer ?
#
loop_
_entity_poly.entity_id
_entity_poly.type
_entity_poly.pdbx_seq_one_letter_code
_entity_poly.pdbx_strand_id
1 'polypeptide(L)'
;MQFAPYTEFGGELGLIYGDRRLRVVLLYDKASQLDRVTFIREHLPHSTTPEHPALTLNDLLGKWEGEAITIAADWLEPEIVKACFASLDVIKSNYQTTMSLPPIIEQMLSPEFYEHPVTEPIQLLQTHISFVLLTGQYAYKVKKPMNFGFLDFSTLEKRKYFCEEELRLNRRLAPDLYLSVLPIIETDGKYHFDQAGIGTPVEYAIAMPEFSQEDLLIEMFASGRLTADHVKQIGEQLAVFHQSALTNDHINSFGTMEAVLAVANDNYASTEKYVGIAQTDEQLAQTRAYTDKFFEENAALFSDRIAKGKVRECHGDVHLKNICLYQDQIQIFDCIEFNEPFRNSDVLYDAAFLLMDLQFRRRRDLANIFLNTYLERTGDYEGAVLLPLHCSMRAYIRAKVTSFLLDDPNIPTDVKANAQTEASAYYKLAWEYTQPKQGKLIIMSGVSGSGKSTTAKAIASEQDAIYLRSDAIRKQIAGIGLMERGSDDIYTPEMTAKTYTRLAELGALLASKGFTVILDAKYDRISLRGQAIAAVQDQNIPVEIIYCTAPVEVLEQRLRDRSAANNDIADATVELLASQQAAFEDFTAEELVLVKKND
;
A
#
# COMPACT_ATOMS: atom_id res chain seq x y z
N MET A 1 -41.94 0.80 4.89
CA MET A 1 -41.03 -0.08 4.15
C MET A 1 -39.65 0.57 4.19
N GLN A 2 -38.69 -0.07 4.80
CA GLN A 2 -37.28 0.32 4.66
C GLN A 2 -36.61 -0.77 3.84
N PHE A 3 -35.99 -0.37 2.72
CA PHE A 3 -35.19 -1.26 1.87
C PHE A 3 -33.74 -1.17 2.35
N ALA A 4 -33.10 -2.32 2.60
CA ALA A 4 -31.66 -2.37 2.72
C ALA A 4 -31.04 -2.39 1.30
N PRO A 5 -29.88 -1.75 1.07
CA PRO A 5 -29.26 -1.71 -0.26
C PRO A 5 -28.81 -3.09 -0.71
N TYR A 6 -29.01 -3.34 -1.98
CA TYR A 6 -28.80 -4.58 -2.70
C TYR A 6 -27.32 -4.87 -3.00
N THR A 7 -26.92 -6.12 -2.92
CA THR A 7 -25.64 -6.63 -3.43
C THR A 7 -25.86 -7.83 -4.36
N GLU A 8 -24.86 -8.19 -5.15
CA GLU A 8 -24.94 -9.06 -6.36
C GLU A 8 -25.52 -10.49 -6.19
N PHE A 9 -25.86 -10.96 -4.99
CA PHE A 9 -26.20 -12.37 -4.74
C PHE A 9 -27.45 -12.64 -3.88
N GLY A 10 -28.27 -11.68 -3.67
CA GLY A 10 -29.52 -11.84 -2.93
C GLY A 10 -29.85 -10.61 -2.11
N GLY A 11 -31.11 -10.37 -1.85
CA GLY A 11 -31.62 -9.24 -1.09
C GLY A 11 -32.58 -9.68 -0.01
N GLU A 12 -32.62 -8.94 1.04
CA GLU A 12 -33.51 -9.15 2.15
C GLU A 12 -34.54 -8.01 2.23
N LEU A 13 -35.83 -8.34 2.21
CA LEU A 13 -36.91 -7.40 2.37
C LEU A 13 -37.54 -7.62 3.76
N GLY A 14 -37.36 -6.65 4.63
CA GLY A 14 -38.07 -6.63 5.92
C GLY A 14 -39.40 -5.88 5.80
N LEU A 15 -40.50 -6.56 6.00
CA LEU A 15 -41.84 -5.96 6.13
C LEU A 15 -42.26 -5.94 7.60
N ILE A 16 -42.60 -4.77 8.10
CA ILE A 16 -43.20 -4.63 9.46
C ILE A 16 -44.68 -4.31 9.28
N TYR A 17 -45.55 -5.18 9.80
CA TYR A 17 -46.97 -4.98 9.81
C TYR A 17 -47.49 -5.16 11.24
N GLY A 18 -47.83 -4.07 11.88
CA GLY A 18 -48.22 -4.05 13.30
C GLY A 18 -47.08 -4.52 14.20
N ASP A 19 -47.34 -5.58 14.97
CA ASP A 19 -46.37 -6.24 15.87
C ASP A 19 -45.63 -7.42 15.25
N ARG A 20 -45.74 -7.60 13.91
CA ARG A 20 -45.21 -8.76 13.17
C ARG A 20 -44.11 -8.33 12.20
N ARG A 21 -43.01 -9.07 12.18
CA ARG A 21 -41.95 -8.96 11.17
C ARG A 21 -42.03 -10.13 10.19
N LEU A 22 -42.09 -9.81 8.91
CA LEU A 22 -41.95 -10.78 7.84
C LEU A 22 -40.62 -10.51 7.13
N ARG A 23 -39.76 -11.52 7.07
CA ARG A 23 -38.50 -11.47 6.38
C ARG A 23 -38.62 -12.25 5.08
N VAL A 24 -38.37 -11.62 3.95
CA VAL A 24 -38.36 -12.23 2.63
C VAL A 24 -36.92 -12.34 2.19
N VAL A 25 -36.39 -13.56 2.01
CA VAL A 25 -35.03 -13.83 1.53
C VAL A 25 -35.11 -14.31 0.09
N LEU A 26 -34.45 -13.58 -0.80
CA LEU A 26 -34.31 -13.96 -2.20
C LEU A 26 -32.98 -14.71 -2.37
N LEU A 27 -33.04 -15.97 -2.82
CA LEU A 27 -31.86 -16.78 -3.12
C LEU A 27 -31.70 -16.90 -4.64
N TYR A 28 -30.49 -16.73 -5.14
CA TYR A 28 -30.17 -16.74 -6.57
C TYR A 28 -29.13 -17.83 -6.88
N ASP A 29 -29.34 -18.59 -7.95
CA ASP A 29 -28.38 -19.54 -8.49
C ASP A 29 -27.73 -18.99 -9.77
N LYS A 30 -26.41 -19.17 -9.89
CA LYS A 30 -25.53 -18.65 -10.96
C LYS A 30 -25.86 -19.09 -12.37
N ALA A 31 -26.72 -20.12 -12.52
CA ALA A 31 -26.93 -20.75 -13.84
C ALA A 31 -28.22 -20.33 -14.53
N SER A 32 -29.21 -19.71 -13.89
CA SER A 32 -30.53 -19.70 -14.51
C SER A 32 -31.60 -18.79 -13.92
N GLN A 33 -31.41 -17.68 -13.37
CA GLN A 33 -32.56 -16.92 -12.88
C GLN A 33 -32.94 -17.21 -11.41
N LEU A 34 -33.74 -16.31 -10.83
CA LEU A 34 -34.19 -16.30 -9.44
C LEU A 34 -34.76 -17.68 -9.03
N ASP A 35 -34.04 -18.41 -8.19
CA ASP A 35 -34.35 -19.80 -7.89
C ASP A 35 -35.30 -19.99 -6.69
N ARG A 36 -35.24 -19.12 -5.69
CA ARG A 36 -36.07 -19.23 -4.48
C ARG A 36 -36.40 -17.89 -3.84
N VAL A 37 -37.64 -17.72 -3.44
CA VAL A 37 -38.06 -16.73 -2.46
C VAL A 37 -38.45 -17.48 -1.18
N THR A 38 -37.77 -17.20 -0.08
CA THR A 38 -38.08 -17.81 1.22
C THR A 38 -38.68 -16.77 2.11
N PHE A 39 -39.87 -17.04 2.62
CA PHE A 39 -40.53 -16.19 3.62
C PHE A 39 -40.23 -16.72 5.01
N ILE A 40 -39.59 -15.89 5.83
CA ILE A 40 -39.28 -16.22 7.22
C ILE A 40 -40.18 -15.33 8.10
N ARG A 41 -41.02 -15.95 8.90
CA ARG A 41 -41.77 -15.24 9.92
C ARG A 41 -40.94 -15.15 11.18
N GLU A 42 -40.50 -13.95 11.54
CA GLU A 42 -39.87 -13.69 12.83
C GLU A 42 -40.92 -13.35 13.88
N HIS A 43 -40.93 -14.07 15.00
CA HIS A 43 -41.73 -13.72 16.17
C HIS A 43 -40.96 -12.74 17.05
N LEU A 44 -41.61 -11.66 17.47
CA LEU A 44 -41.16 -10.85 18.59
C LEU A 44 -41.17 -11.67 19.90
N PRO A 45 -40.32 -11.40 20.89
CA PRO A 45 -39.95 -12.34 21.98
C PRO A 45 -41.07 -12.74 22.97
N HIS A 46 -42.34 -12.56 22.67
CA HIS A 46 -43.46 -12.89 23.58
C HIS A 46 -44.63 -13.68 22.97
N SER A 47 -44.44 -14.37 21.83
CA SER A 47 -45.52 -15.15 21.20
C SER A 47 -45.17 -16.64 21.12
N THR A 48 -46.02 -17.47 21.72
CA THR A 48 -45.93 -18.94 21.80
C THR A 48 -46.75 -19.63 20.71
N THR A 49 -46.51 -19.37 19.41
CA THR A 49 -47.17 -20.09 18.31
C THR A 49 -46.17 -20.87 17.47
N PRO A 50 -46.51 -22.09 16.97
CA PRO A 50 -45.56 -22.99 16.31
C PRO A 50 -45.02 -22.47 14.97
N GLU A 51 -43.77 -22.80 14.69
CA GLU A 51 -43.07 -22.52 13.43
C GLU A 51 -43.79 -23.14 12.26
N HIS A 52 -44.07 -22.35 11.21
CA HIS A 52 -44.50 -22.86 9.91
C HIS A 52 -43.25 -23.15 9.02
N PRO A 53 -43.31 -24.20 8.19
CA PRO A 53 -42.20 -24.54 7.31
C PRO A 53 -41.93 -23.40 6.29
N ALA A 54 -40.67 -23.17 5.98
CA ALA A 54 -40.25 -22.25 4.92
C ALA A 54 -40.88 -22.66 3.60
N LEU A 55 -41.59 -21.75 2.95
CA LEU A 55 -42.17 -21.96 1.62
C LEU A 55 -41.17 -21.49 0.56
N THR A 56 -40.97 -22.27 -0.49
CA THR A 56 -40.14 -21.88 -1.64
C THR A 56 -40.95 -21.07 -2.65
N LEU A 57 -40.28 -20.35 -3.55
CA LEU A 57 -40.95 -19.64 -4.66
C LEU A 57 -41.79 -20.59 -5.51
N ASN A 58 -41.36 -21.84 -5.72
CA ASN A 58 -42.12 -22.86 -6.41
C ASN A 58 -43.38 -23.30 -5.62
N ASP A 59 -43.31 -23.30 -4.30
CA ASP A 59 -44.51 -23.57 -3.46
C ASP A 59 -45.54 -22.42 -3.53
N LEU A 60 -45.05 -21.20 -3.78
CA LEU A 60 -45.87 -20.00 -3.92
C LEU A 60 -46.28 -19.72 -5.38
N LEU A 61 -45.41 -20.06 -6.35
CA LEU A 61 -45.59 -19.77 -7.78
C LEU A 61 -46.10 -20.97 -8.59
N GLY A 62 -46.59 -22.02 -7.96
CA GLY A 62 -47.03 -23.26 -8.58
C GLY A 62 -47.80 -23.12 -9.90
N LYS A 63 -47.12 -22.80 -11.00
CA LYS A 63 -47.51 -22.47 -12.36
C LYS A 63 -47.74 -20.99 -12.61
N TRP A 64 -46.70 -20.34 -13.06
CA TRP A 64 -46.82 -19.03 -13.70
C TRP A 64 -47.11 -19.22 -15.22
N GLU A 65 -48.38 -19.38 -15.53
CA GLU A 65 -48.91 -19.15 -16.88
C GLU A 65 -49.98 -18.08 -16.76
N GLY A 66 -49.57 -16.82 -16.77
CA GLY A 66 -50.31 -15.70 -17.29
C GLY A 66 -51.38 -15.02 -16.42
N GLU A 67 -52.09 -15.63 -15.49
CA GLU A 67 -53.12 -14.96 -14.67
C GLU A 67 -53.40 -15.68 -13.35
N ALA A 68 -53.33 -14.92 -12.26
CA ALA A 68 -53.72 -15.23 -10.89
C ALA A 68 -52.92 -16.31 -10.14
N ILE A 69 -52.18 -15.86 -9.13
CA ILE A 69 -51.49 -16.71 -8.17
C ILE A 69 -52.49 -17.15 -7.10
N THR A 70 -52.74 -18.45 -6.98
CA THR A 70 -53.45 -19.03 -5.86
C THR A 70 -52.44 -19.43 -4.80
N ILE A 71 -52.42 -18.69 -3.67
CA ILE A 71 -51.52 -18.98 -2.57
C ILE A 71 -52.17 -20.00 -1.67
N ALA A 72 -51.49 -21.11 -1.45
CA ALA A 72 -51.94 -22.19 -0.57
C ALA A 72 -51.63 -21.98 0.92
N ALA A 73 -51.46 -20.74 1.36
CA ALA A 73 -51.16 -20.42 2.76
C ALA A 73 -52.28 -19.59 3.37
N ASP A 74 -53.19 -20.26 4.05
CA ASP A 74 -54.35 -19.66 4.74
C ASP A 74 -54.01 -18.63 5.82
N TRP A 75 -52.74 -18.40 6.09
CA TRP A 75 -52.25 -17.49 7.14
C TRP A 75 -51.69 -16.16 6.61
N LEU A 76 -51.56 -16.00 5.30
CA LEU A 76 -51.12 -14.76 4.66
C LEU A 76 -52.34 -13.94 4.21
N GLU A 77 -52.47 -12.75 4.77
CA GLU A 77 -53.56 -11.83 4.36
C GLU A 77 -53.36 -11.36 2.91
N PRO A 78 -54.41 -11.30 2.07
CA PRO A 78 -54.32 -10.94 0.65
C PRO A 78 -53.61 -9.62 0.36
N GLU A 79 -53.73 -8.65 1.27
CA GLU A 79 -53.06 -7.33 1.14
C GLU A 79 -51.55 -7.41 1.34
N ILE A 80 -51.06 -8.29 2.21
CA ILE A 80 -49.64 -8.53 2.44
C ILE A 80 -49.04 -9.21 1.23
N VAL A 81 -49.72 -10.18 0.66
CA VAL A 81 -49.36 -10.89 -0.55
C VAL A 81 -49.21 -9.91 -1.71
N LYS A 82 -50.23 -9.04 -1.91
CA LYS A 82 -50.22 -8.04 -2.99
C LYS A 82 -49.08 -7.02 -2.84
N ALA A 83 -48.80 -6.59 -1.62
CA ALA A 83 -47.68 -5.70 -1.32
C ALA A 83 -46.32 -6.39 -1.57
N CYS A 84 -46.19 -7.69 -1.25
CA CYS A 84 -44.99 -8.47 -1.53
C CYS A 84 -44.74 -8.61 -3.05
N PHE A 85 -45.78 -8.87 -3.86
CA PHE A 85 -45.64 -8.99 -5.31
C PHE A 85 -45.31 -7.66 -5.98
N ALA A 86 -45.98 -6.57 -5.60
CA ALA A 86 -45.63 -5.24 -6.10
C ALA A 86 -44.17 -4.86 -5.78
N SER A 87 -43.68 -5.28 -4.62
CA SER A 87 -42.29 -5.09 -4.21
C SER A 87 -41.32 -6.00 -4.97
N LEU A 88 -41.74 -7.25 -5.28
CA LEU A 88 -40.99 -8.18 -6.11
C LEU A 88 -40.82 -7.70 -7.56
N ASP A 89 -41.86 -7.08 -8.13
CA ASP A 89 -41.77 -6.49 -9.47
C ASP A 89 -40.80 -5.30 -9.52
N VAL A 90 -40.79 -4.46 -8.48
CA VAL A 90 -39.80 -3.38 -8.31
C VAL A 90 -38.40 -3.97 -8.10
N ILE A 91 -38.29 -5.04 -7.31
CA ILE A 91 -37.02 -5.74 -7.08
C ILE A 91 -36.55 -6.41 -8.37
N LYS A 92 -37.41 -7.10 -9.11
CA LYS A 92 -37.07 -7.68 -10.43
C LYS A 92 -36.63 -6.62 -11.42
N SER A 93 -37.36 -5.50 -11.50
CA SER A 93 -36.99 -4.38 -12.37
C SER A 93 -35.63 -3.79 -11.97
N ASN A 94 -35.40 -3.55 -10.69
CA ASN A 94 -34.12 -3.07 -10.16
C ASN A 94 -33.01 -4.12 -10.31
N TYR A 95 -33.33 -5.41 -10.14
CA TYR A 95 -32.40 -6.53 -10.28
C TYR A 95 -31.98 -6.73 -11.74
N GLN A 96 -32.92 -6.68 -12.68
CA GLN A 96 -32.61 -6.70 -14.13
C GLN A 96 -31.78 -5.49 -14.53
N THR A 97 -32.01 -4.34 -13.89
CA THR A 97 -31.23 -3.11 -14.13
C THR A 97 -29.83 -3.17 -13.47
N THR A 98 -29.67 -3.94 -12.37
CA THR A 98 -28.37 -4.10 -11.67
C THR A 98 -27.54 -5.27 -12.13
N MET A 99 -28.13 -6.25 -12.85
CA MET A 99 -27.42 -7.40 -13.43
C MET A 99 -27.06 -7.19 -14.92
N SER A 100 -27.70 -6.26 -15.61
CA SER A 100 -27.27 -5.84 -16.94
C SER A 100 -26.10 -4.86 -16.82
N LEU A 101 -25.02 -5.12 -17.51
CA LEU A 101 -23.97 -4.12 -17.68
C LEU A 101 -24.60 -2.83 -18.25
N PRO A 102 -24.08 -1.64 -17.91
CA PRO A 102 -24.51 -0.43 -18.59
C PRO A 102 -24.42 -0.61 -20.10
N PRO A 103 -25.39 -0.13 -20.89
CA PRO A 103 -25.41 -0.34 -22.34
C PRO A 103 -24.09 0.05 -23.04
N ILE A 104 -23.43 1.08 -22.54
CA ILE A 104 -22.10 1.50 -22.99
C ILE A 104 -21.06 0.40 -22.78
N ILE A 105 -21.05 -0.25 -21.62
CA ILE A 105 -20.09 -1.32 -21.30
C ILE A 105 -20.41 -2.59 -22.11
N GLU A 106 -21.70 -2.89 -22.31
CA GLU A 106 -22.11 -4.01 -23.19
C GLU A 106 -21.62 -3.81 -24.63
N GLN A 107 -21.73 -2.60 -25.17
CA GLN A 107 -21.21 -2.29 -26.50
C GLN A 107 -19.68 -2.29 -26.54
N MET A 108 -19.01 -1.86 -25.48
CA MET A 108 -17.55 -1.94 -25.37
C MET A 108 -17.00 -3.39 -25.31
N LEU A 109 -17.84 -4.39 -25.07
CA LEU A 109 -17.46 -5.81 -25.21
C LEU A 109 -17.49 -6.32 -26.64
N SER A 110 -17.97 -5.48 -27.59
CA SER A 110 -18.00 -5.83 -29.01
C SER A 110 -16.78 -5.28 -29.75
N PRO A 111 -16.12 -6.07 -30.63
CA PRO A 111 -14.99 -5.62 -31.44
C PRO A 111 -15.30 -4.37 -32.28
N GLU A 112 -16.56 -4.23 -32.74
CA GLU A 112 -17.00 -3.10 -33.56
C GLU A 112 -16.97 -1.75 -32.87
N PHE A 113 -16.82 -1.71 -31.54
CA PHE A 113 -16.66 -0.48 -30.77
C PHE A 113 -15.29 0.19 -31.03
N TYR A 114 -14.28 -0.60 -31.39
CA TYR A 114 -12.89 -0.14 -31.49
C TYR A 114 -12.44 0.04 -32.93
N GLU A 115 -11.64 1.08 -33.19
CA GLU A 115 -11.04 1.34 -34.50
C GLU A 115 -9.73 0.55 -34.72
N HIS A 116 -9.22 -0.12 -33.69
CA HIS A 116 -8.02 -0.95 -33.75
C HIS A 116 -8.38 -2.44 -33.64
N PRO A 117 -7.50 -3.36 -34.08
CA PRO A 117 -7.70 -4.79 -33.87
C PRO A 117 -7.79 -5.13 -32.38
N VAL A 118 -8.70 -6.01 -32.02
CA VAL A 118 -8.89 -6.49 -30.65
C VAL A 118 -8.66 -7.98 -30.55
N THR A 119 -8.25 -8.45 -29.38
CA THR A 119 -8.18 -9.89 -29.04
C THR A 119 -9.51 -10.33 -28.45
N GLU A 120 -10.13 -11.31 -29.08
CA GLU A 120 -11.41 -11.87 -28.61
C GLU A 120 -11.20 -13.11 -27.74
N PRO A 121 -12.04 -13.30 -26.71
CA PRO A 121 -13.05 -12.36 -26.24
C PRO A 121 -12.43 -11.18 -25.47
N ILE A 122 -12.99 -9.98 -25.64
CA ILE A 122 -12.62 -8.81 -24.82
C ILE A 122 -12.91 -9.15 -23.35
N GLN A 123 -11.90 -9.00 -22.49
CA GLN A 123 -12.03 -9.33 -21.09
C GLN A 123 -12.52 -8.12 -20.30
N LEU A 124 -13.52 -8.33 -19.43
CA LEU A 124 -14.01 -7.31 -18.51
C LEU A 124 -13.52 -7.61 -17.10
N LEU A 125 -12.70 -6.73 -16.57
CA LEU A 125 -12.34 -6.70 -15.15
C LEU A 125 -13.21 -5.66 -14.45
N GLN A 126 -13.78 -6.03 -13.32
CA GLN A 126 -14.60 -5.12 -12.52
C GLN A 126 -13.98 -4.89 -11.16
N THR A 127 -13.86 -3.62 -10.80
CA THR A 127 -13.56 -3.19 -9.43
C THR A 127 -14.82 -2.59 -8.80
N HIS A 128 -14.76 -2.25 -7.51
CA HIS A 128 -15.88 -1.56 -6.85
C HIS A 128 -16.24 -0.23 -7.53
N ILE A 129 -15.27 0.43 -8.18
CA ILE A 129 -15.41 1.81 -8.67
C ILE A 129 -15.20 1.98 -10.18
N SER A 130 -14.80 0.92 -10.90
CA SER A 130 -14.48 1.01 -12.33
C SER A 130 -14.76 -0.29 -13.07
N PHE A 131 -14.99 -0.15 -14.38
CA PHE A 131 -14.91 -1.21 -15.37
C PHE A 131 -13.57 -1.07 -16.11
N VAL A 132 -12.87 -2.18 -16.37
CA VAL A 132 -11.64 -2.20 -17.16
C VAL A 132 -11.80 -3.25 -18.27
N LEU A 133 -11.77 -2.80 -19.51
CA LEU A 133 -11.89 -3.65 -20.69
C LEU A 133 -10.50 -3.88 -21.29
N LEU A 134 -10.11 -5.16 -21.42
CA LEU A 134 -8.84 -5.57 -21.99
C LEU A 134 -9.07 -6.03 -23.43
N THR A 135 -8.40 -5.36 -24.37
CA THR A 135 -8.62 -5.56 -25.81
C THR A 135 -7.45 -6.24 -26.52
N GLY A 136 -6.41 -6.66 -25.75
CA GLY A 136 -5.19 -7.27 -26.26
C GLY A 136 -4.08 -6.26 -26.56
N GLN A 137 -4.42 -5.06 -27.04
CA GLN A 137 -3.47 -3.97 -27.26
C GLN A 137 -3.63 -2.85 -26.23
N TYR A 138 -4.86 -2.54 -25.88
CA TYR A 138 -5.21 -1.46 -24.96
C TYR A 138 -6.13 -1.96 -23.84
N ALA A 139 -6.02 -1.31 -22.69
CA ALA A 139 -6.96 -1.37 -21.59
C ALA A 139 -7.73 -0.05 -21.49
N TYR A 140 -9.06 -0.13 -21.33
CA TYR A 140 -9.93 1.03 -21.18
C TYR A 140 -10.61 1.01 -19.83
N LYS A 141 -10.30 1.99 -18.98
CA LYS A 141 -10.87 2.10 -17.61
C LYS A 141 -11.98 3.13 -17.61
N VAL A 142 -13.21 2.71 -17.28
CA VAL A 142 -14.42 3.55 -17.17
C VAL A 142 -14.87 3.58 -15.72
N LYS A 143 -15.07 4.78 -15.15
CA LYS A 143 -15.50 4.94 -13.75
C LYS A 143 -16.99 4.62 -13.60
N LYS A 144 -17.35 3.93 -12.51
CA LYS A 144 -18.77 3.64 -12.19
C LYS A 144 -19.44 4.88 -11.59
N PRO A 145 -20.71 5.20 -11.94
CA PRO A 145 -21.43 6.35 -11.40
C PRO A 145 -21.93 6.08 -9.98
N MET A 146 -21.07 6.28 -8.98
CA MET A 146 -21.36 5.95 -7.58
C MET A 146 -20.81 7.00 -6.61
N ASN A 147 -21.34 6.99 -5.38
CA ASN A 147 -20.90 7.84 -4.27
C ASN A 147 -20.82 7.01 -3.00
N PHE A 148 -19.60 6.89 -2.44
CA PHE A 148 -19.33 6.21 -1.16
C PHE A 148 -19.03 7.19 -0.01
N GLY A 149 -19.24 8.49 -0.20
CA GLY A 149 -18.90 9.51 0.78
C GLY A 149 -17.44 9.97 0.70
N PHE A 150 -16.48 9.07 0.73
CA PHE A 150 -15.06 9.36 0.54
C PHE A 150 -14.64 9.43 -0.95
N LEU A 151 -15.51 8.99 -1.84
CA LEU A 151 -15.37 9.00 -3.31
C LEU A 151 -16.73 9.35 -3.92
N ASP A 152 -16.74 10.27 -4.87
CA ASP A 152 -17.97 10.69 -5.56
C ASP A 152 -17.78 10.81 -7.08
N PHE A 153 -18.21 9.77 -7.82
CA PHE A 153 -18.26 9.69 -9.28
C PHE A 153 -19.69 9.81 -9.84
N SER A 154 -20.63 10.34 -9.06
CA SER A 154 -22.05 10.31 -9.36
C SER A 154 -22.46 11.08 -10.61
N THR A 155 -21.73 12.15 -10.98
CA THR A 155 -22.02 12.95 -12.19
C THR A 155 -20.95 12.75 -13.27
N LEU A 156 -21.32 13.03 -14.52
CA LEU A 156 -20.41 12.95 -15.66
C LEU A 156 -19.22 13.90 -15.52
N GLU A 157 -19.47 15.13 -15.03
CA GLU A 157 -18.44 16.14 -14.82
C GLU A 157 -17.41 15.67 -13.77
N LYS A 158 -17.88 15.02 -12.69
CA LYS A 158 -16.99 14.45 -11.68
C LYS A 158 -16.16 13.30 -12.26
N ARG A 159 -16.79 12.39 -13.02
CA ARG A 159 -16.06 11.29 -13.67
C ARG A 159 -15.02 11.81 -14.65
N LYS A 160 -15.34 12.85 -15.46
CA LYS A 160 -14.37 13.54 -16.31
C LYS A 160 -13.19 14.06 -15.49
N TYR A 161 -13.48 14.87 -14.47
CA TYR A 161 -12.47 15.46 -13.59
C TYR A 161 -11.54 14.38 -13.01
N PHE A 162 -12.11 13.31 -12.47
CA PHE A 162 -11.31 12.25 -11.86
C PHE A 162 -10.59 11.36 -12.88
N CYS A 163 -11.05 11.23 -14.11
CA CYS A 163 -10.26 10.62 -15.20
C CYS A 163 -9.04 11.48 -15.57
N GLU A 164 -9.22 12.78 -15.69
CA GLU A 164 -8.14 13.73 -15.98
C GLU A 164 -7.14 13.81 -14.83
N GLU A 165 -7.62 13.79 -13.58
CA GLU A 165 -6.79 13.78 -12.38
C GLU A 165 -6.02 12.47 -12.23
N GLU A 166 -6.64 11.32 -12.49
CA GLU A 166 -5.98 10.01 -12.51
C GLU A 166 -4.86 9.99 -13.56
N LEU A 167 -5.11 10.50 -14.76
CA LEU A 167 -4.11 10.65 -15.80
C LEU A 167 -2.93 11.53 -15.36
N ARG A 168 -3.22 12.70 -14.77
CA ARG A 168 -2.21 13.64 -14.28
C ARG A 168 -1.31 13.02 -13.22
N LEU A 169 -1.93 12.39 -12.23
CA LEU A 169 -1.23 11.83 -11.09
C LEU A 169 -0.36 10.63 -11.46
N ASN A 170 -0.90 9.72 -12.26
CA ASN A 170 -0.21 8.48 -12.60
C ASN A 170 0.92 8.69 -13.61
N ARG A 171 0.84 9.67 -14.48
CA ARG A 171 1.94 10.01 -15.41
C ARG A 171 3.23 10.41 -14.70
N ARG A 172 3.20 10.74 -13.42
CA ARG A 172 4.39 11.06 -12.63
C ARG A 172 5.30 9.84 -12.41
N LEU A 173 4.70 8.63 -12.32
CA LEU A 173 5.40 7.38 -12.00
C LEU A 173 5.16 6.26 -13.03
N ALA A 174 4.15 6.42 -13.88
CA ALA A 174 3.78 5.45 -14.91
C ALA A 174 3.42 6.19 -16.24
N PRO A 175 4.33 7.01 -16.80
CA PRO A 175 4.03 7.81 -17.99
C PRO A 175 3.70 6.94 -19.21
N ASP A 176 4.25 5.75 -19.29
CA ASP A 176 4.06 4.83 -20.43
C ASP A 176 2.74 4.06 -20.34
N LEU A 177 2.08 4.02 -19.17
CA LEU A 177 0.80 3.33 -18.97
C LEU A 177 -0.43 4.23 -19.12
N TYR A 178 -0.32 5.54 -18.97
CA TYR A 178 -1.47 6.45 -18.99
C TYR A 178 -1.45 7.33 -20.24
N LEU A 179 -2.15 6.88 -21.30
CA LEU A 179 -2.08 7.52 -22.63
C LEU A 179 -2.95 8.77 -22.72
N SER A 180 -4.26 8.63 -22.48
CA SER A 180 -5.22 9.73 -22.64
C SER A 180 -6.55 9.45 -21.94
N VAL A 181 -7.35 10.50 -21.77
CA VAL A 181 -8.78 10.38 -21.45
C VAL A 181 -9.56 10.55 -22.75
N LEU A 182 -10.36 9.55 -23.09
CA LEU A 182 -11.17 9.51 -24.30
C LEU A 182 -12.64 9.77 -23.94
N PRO A 183 -13.29 10.80 -24.53
CA PRO A 183 -14.72 10.97 -24.41
C PRO A 183 -15.44 9.87 -25.23
N ILE A 184 -16.55 9.39 -24.69
CA ILE A 184 -17.46 8.47 -25.36
C ILE A 184 -18.73 9.23 -25.67
N ILE A 185 -19.20 9.16 -26.92
CA ILE A 185 -20.43 9.78 -27.39
C ILE A 185 -21.42 8.72 -27.87
N GLU A 186 -22.69 9.11 -27.96
CA GLU A 186 -23.76 8.30 -28.50
C GLU A 186 -24.28 8.92 -29.81
N THR A 187 -24.40 8.10 -30.83
CA THR A 187 -25.02 8.47 -32.11
C THR A 187 -25.94 7.33 -32.58
N ASP A 188 -27.23 7.65 -32.72
CA ASP A 188 -28.24 6.67 -33.15
C ASP A 188 -28.27 5.36 -32.34
N GLY A 189 -28.10 5.45 -31.01
CA GLY A 189 -28.08 4.32 -30.10
C GLY A 189 -26.77 3.52 -30.08
N LYS A 190 -25.72 4.00 -30.76
CA LYS A 190 -24.39 3.40 -30.76
C LYS A 190 -23.39 4.31 -30.03
N TYR A 191 -22.60 3.68 -29.15
CA TYR A 191 -21.51 4.36 -28.44
C TYR A 191 -20.20 4.19 -29.20
N HIS A 192 -19.37 5.22 -29.19
CA HIS A 192 -18.01 5.18 -29.79
C HIS A 192 -17.13 6.27 -29.17
N PHE A 193 -15.81 6.12 -29.30
CA PHE A 193 -14.87 7.16 -28.86
C PHE A 193 -14.97 8.40 -29.77
N ASP A 194 -15.06 9.59 -29.19
CA ASP A 194 -15.02 10.86 -29.94
C ASP A 194 -13.57 11.33 -30.07
N GLN A 195 -12.88 10.86 -31.10
CA GLN A 195 -11.52 11.31 -31.40
C GLN A 195 -11.48 12.72 -32.01
N ALA A 196 -12.56 13.19 -32.61
CA ALA A 196 -12.65 14.51 -33.22
C ALA A 196 -13.02 15.61 -32.23
N GLY A 197 -13.57 15.27 -31.08
CA GLY A 197 -13.95 16.23 -30.03
C GLY A 197 -15.14 17.11 -30.39
N ILE A 198 -16.04 16.63 -31.27
CA ILE A 198 -17.18 17.39 -31.80
C ILE A 198 -18.54 16.96 -31.24
N GLY A 199 -18.61 15.78 -30.62
CA GLY A 199 -19.83 15.24 -30.03
C GLY A 199 -20.05 15.71 -28.58
N THR A 200 -21.24 15.41 -28.05
CA THR A 200 -21.53 15.61 -26.61
C THR A 200 -21.18 14.33 -25.86
N PRO A 201 -20.17 14.36 -24.98
CA PRO A 201 -19.77 13.18 -24.21
C PRO A 201 -20.89 12.68 -23.29
N VAL A 202 -21.07 11.37 -23.25
CA VAL A 202 -21.97 10.66 -22.32
C VAL A 202 -21.17 9.91 -21.26
N GLU A 203 -19.88 9.61 -21.52
CA GLU A 203 -18.97 8.99 -20.58
C GLU A 203 -17.52 9.27 -20.96
N TYR A 204 -16.57 8.89 -20.07
CA TYR A 204 -15.13 9.01 -20.28
C TYR A 204 -14.42 7.70 -19.95
N ALA A 205 -13.43 7.34 -20.77
CA ALA A 205 -12.54 6.22 -20.53
C ALA A 205 -11.07 6.69 -20.46
N ILE A 206 -10.30 6.10 -19.55
CA ILE A 206 -8.84 6.24 -19.56
C ILE A 206 -8.29 5.14 -20.47
N ALA A 207 -7.54 5.54 -21.50
CA ALA A 207 -6.84 4.62 -22.39
C ALA A 207 -5.44 4.34 -21.87
N MET A 208 -5.10 3.06 -21.78
CA MET A 208 -3.80 2.56 -21.34
C MET A 208 -3.32 1.48 -22.31
N PRO A 209 -2.00 1.26 -22.52
CA PRO A 209 -1.57 0.03 -23.16
C PRO A 209 -1.89 -1.15 -22.23
N GLU A 210 -2.32 -2.25 -22.82
CA GLU A 210 -2.48 -3.49 -22.06
C GLU A 210 -1.12 -4.13 -21.82
N PHE A 211 -0.90 -4.61 -20.62
CA PHE A 211 0.30 -5.36 -20.23
C PHE A 211 -0.09 -6.72 -19.63
N SER A 212 0.83 -7.67 -19.67
CA SER A 212 0.59 -9.00 -19.10
C SER A 212 0.33 -8.91 -17.60
N GLN A 213 -0.75 -9.52 -17.13
CA GLN A 213 -1.04 -9.62 -15.69
C GLN A 213 0.08 -10.34 -14.91
N GLU A 214 0.83 -11.23 -15.58
CA GLU A 214 1.99 -11.91 -14.99
C GLU A 214 3.13 -10.94 -14.64
N ASP A 215 3.15 -9.74 -15.24
CA ASP A 215 4.15 -8.71 -14.99
C ASP A 215 3.75 -7.71 -13.87
N LEU A 216 2.59 -7.91 -13.25
CA LEU A 216 2.30 -7.31 -11.94
C LEU A 216 3.29 -7.82 -10.92
N LEU A 217 3.85 -6.94 -10.09
CA LEU A 217 4.85 -7.35 -9.11
C LEU A 217 4.31 -8.33 -8.06
N ILE A 218 3.01 -8.31 -7.82
CA ILE A 218 2.37 -9.32 -6.96
C ILE A 218 2.43 -10.72 -7.59
N GLU A 219 2.24 -10.83 -8.91
CA GLU A 219 2.34 -12.09 -9.63
C GLU A 219 3.80 -12.52 -9.83
N MET A 220 4.70 -11.55 -10.06
CA MET A 220 6.14 -11.80 -10.05
C MET A 220 6.63 -12.28 -8.68
N PHE A 221 6.06 -11.76 -7.60
CA PHE A 221 6.30 -12.26 -6.25
C PHE A 221 5.82 -13.70 -6.09
N ALA A 222 4.58 -13.98 -6.47
CA ALA A 222 3.96 -15.31 -6.35
C ALA A 222 4.72 -16.38 -7.16
N SER A 223 5.23 -16.00 -8.35
CA SER A 223 6.03 -16.88 -9.23
C SER A 223 7.53 -16.91 -8.90
N GLY A 224 8.00 -16.17 -7.89
CA GLY A 224 9.42 -16.09 -7.53
C GLY A 224 10.28 -15.26 -8.48
N ARG A 225 9.69 -14.49 -9.40
CA ARG A 225 10.40 -13.62 -10.36
C ARG A 225 10.79 -12.24 -9.78
N LEU A 226 10.19 -11.84 -8.65
CA LEU A 226 10.54 -10.57 -8.01
C LEU A 226 11.95 -10.62 -7.42
N THR A 227 12.83 -9.74 -7.88
CA THR A 227 14.25 -9.70 -7.49
C THR A 227 14.59 -8.52 -6.58
N ALA A 228 15.76 -8.57 -5.95
CA ALA A 228 16.34 -7.46 -5.20
C ALA A 228 16.53 -6.21 -6.07
N ASP A 229 16.92 -6.38 -7.35
CA ASP A 229 17.14 -5.28 -8.27
C ASP A 229 15.84 -4.54 -8.62
N HIS A 230 14.72 -5.26 -8.80
CA HIS A 230 13.41 -4.63 -8.98
C HIS A 230 13.04 -3.75 -7.78
N VAL A 231 13.21 -4.28 -6.59
CA VAL A 231 12.87 -3.56 -5.34
C VAL A 231 13.78 -2.35 -5.11
N LYS A 232 15.07 -2.47 -5.46
CA LYS A 232 16.01 -1.36 -5.45
C LYS A 232 15.60 -0.26 -6.42
N GLN A 233 15.23 -0.61 -7.66
CA GLN A 233 14.73 0.36 -8.65
C GLN A 233 13.49 1.11 -8.15
N ILE A 234 12.55 0.41 -7.50
CA ILE A 234 11.37 1.05 -6.88
C ILE A 234 11.80 2.07 -5.82
N GLY A 235 12.74 1.70 -4.94
CA GLY A 235 13.26 2.60 -3.91
C GLY A 235 13.91 3.84 -4.49
N GLU A 236 14.70 3.70 -5.56
CA GLU A 236 15.34 4.80 -6.27
C GLU A 236 14.31 5.70 -6.98
N GLN A 237 13.35 5.12 -7.69
CA GLN A 237 12.31 5.85 -8.41
C GLN A 237 11.40 6.62 -7.45
N LEU A 238 10.98 5.97 -6.36
CA LEU A 238 10.11 6.61 -5.36
C LEU A 238 10.84 7.75 -4.62
N ALA A 239 12.15 7.60 -4.35
CA ALA A 239 12.95 8.66 -3.75
C ALA A 239 13.03 9.91 -4.65
N VAL A 240 13.27 9.71 -5.96
CA VAL A 240 13.29 10.81 -6.94
C VAL A 240 11.91 11.47 -7.06
N PHE A 241 10.86 10.67 -7.12
CA PHE A 241 9.49 11.17 -7.17
C PHE A 241 9.15 12.02 -5.95
N HIS A 242 9.42 11.54 -4.74
CA HIS A 242 9.15 12.26 -3.52
C HIS A 242 9.94 13.57 -3.38
N GLN A 243 11.15 13.65 -3.95
CA GLN A 243 11.93 14.90 -3.95
C GLN A 243 11.31 15.97 -4.85
N SER A 244 10.61 15.59 -5.93
CA SER A 244 10.03 16.49 -6.92
C SER A 244 8.51 16.68 -6.79
N ALA A 245 7.82 15.84 -6.01
CA ALA A 245 6.38 15.89 -5.81
C ALA A 245 5.94 17.24 -5.22
N LEU A 246 4.73 17.68 -5.61
CA LEU A 246 4.17 18.97 -5.20
C LEU A 246 4.05 19.08 -3.68
N THR A 247 4.37 20.27 -3.16
CA THR A 247 4.12 20.68 -1.78
C THR A 247 3.71 22.13 -1.73
N ASN A 248 2.78 22.48 -0.88
CA ASN A 248 2.29 23.83 -0.60
C ASN A 248 1.54 23.82 0.74
N ASP A 249 1.04 24.99 1.18
CA ASP A 249 0.35 25.10 2.47
C ASP A 249 -0.92 24.24 2.56
N HIS A 250 -1.66 24.08 1.46
CA HIS A 250 -2.82 23.19 1.41
C HIS A 250 -2.41 21.72 1.63
N ILE A 251 -1.40 21.25 0.91
CA ILE A 251 -0.87 19.88 1.07
C ILE A 251 -0.30 19.70 2.48
N ASN A 252 0.43 20.68 3.00
CA ASN A 252 1.03 20.64 4.34
C ASN A 252 -0.02 20.51 5.44
N SER A 253 -1.25 21.02 5.23
CA SER A 253 -2.33 20.90 6.21
C SER A 253 -2.74 19.45 6.51
N PHE A 254 -2.51 18.52 5.59
CA PHE A 254 -2.77 17.08 5.78
C PHE A 254 -1.66 16.35 6.57
N GLY A 255 -0.48 16.96 6.69
CA GLY A 255 0.65 16.42 7.45
C GLY A 255 0.74 16.91 8.90
N THR A 256 -0.20 17.72 9.37
CA THR A 256 -0.21 18.17 10.76
C THR A 256 -0.48 16.99 11.69
N MET A 257 0.02 17.08 12.93
CA MET A 257 -0.19 16.07 13.95
C MET A 257 -1.68 15.74 14.11
N GLU A 258 -2.52 16.78 14.18
CA GLU A 258 -3.97 16.68 14.36
C GLU A 258 -4.65 15.95 13.19
N ALA A 259 -4.23 16.24 11.95
CA ALA A 259 -4.79 15.62 10.75
C ALA A 259 -4.44 14.12 10.70
N VAL A 260 -3.18 13.77 10.97
CA VAL A 260 -2.73 12.37 10.96
C VAL A 260 -3.36 11.57 12.11
N LEU A 261 -3.47 12.16 13.31
CA LEU A 261 -4.15 11.54 14.45
C LEU A 261 -5.64 11.33 14.20
N ALA A 262 -6.31 12.27 13.52
CA ALA A 262 -7.71 12.13 13.16
C ALA A 262 -7.94 10.92 12.24
N VAL A 263 -7.06 10.68 11.26
CA VAL A 263 -7.10 9.49 10.39
C VAL A 263 -6.92 8.21 11.20
N ALA A 264 -5.98 8.18 12.14
CA ALA A 264 -5.78 7.01 13.00
C ALA A 264 -7.01 6.72 13.87
N ASN A 265 -7.60 7.74 14.50
CA ASN A 265 -8.78 7.60 15.33
C ASN A 265 -10.01 7.15 14.54
N ASP A 266 -10.23 7.66 13.32
CA ASP A 266 -11.30 7.18 12.43
C ASP A 266 -11.14 5.69 12.10
N ASN A 267 -9.91 5.25 11.82
CA ASN A 267 -9.64 3.83 11.58
C ASN A 267 -9.98 2.96 12.79
N TYR A 268 -9.62 3.38 14.01
CA TYR A 268 -9.93 2.64 15.23
C TYR A 268 -11.45 2.60 15.47
N ALA A 269 -12.14 3.74 15.41
CA ALA A 269 -13.59 3.82 15.64
C ALA A 269 -14.37 2.96 14.63
N SER A 270 -14.01 3.00 13.34
CA SER A 270 -14.71 2.25 12.29
C SER A 270 -14.49 0.73 12.36
N THR A 271 -13.52 0.26 13.15
CA THR A 271 -13.14 -1.16 13.25
C THR A 271 -13.41 -1.79 14.61
N GLU A 272 -13.93 -1.07 15.58
CA GLU A 272 -14.32 -1.60 16.90
C GLU A 272 -15.26 -2.82 16.79
N LYS A 273 -16.15 -2.83 15.81
CA LYS A 273 -17.08 -3.95 15.53
C LYS A 273 -16.39 -5.27 15.13
N TYR A 274 -15.13 -5.24 14.73
CA TYR A 274 -14.37 -6.45 14.37
C TYR A 274 -13.54 -7.02 15.52
N VAL A 275 -13.65 -6.42 16.72
CA VAL A 275 -13.07 -6.99 17.94
C VAL A 275 -13.75 -8.32 18.27
N GLY A 276 -12.94 -9.35 18.55
CA GLY A 276 -13.42 -10.72 18.72
C GLY A 276 -13.74 -11.47 17.42
N ILE A 277 -13.61 -10.80 16.25
CA ILE A 277 -13.80 -11.39 14.92
C ILE A 277 -12.46 -11.47 14.17
N ALA A 278 -11.87 -10.32 13.86
CA ALA A 278 -10.62 -10.21 13.11
C ALA A 278 -9.47 -9.61 13.93
N GLN A 279 -9.74 -8.89 15.02
CA GLN A 279 -8.75 -8.39 15.96
C GLN A 279 -9.15 -8.71 17.41
N THR A 280 -8.19 -8.72 18.33
CA THR A 280 -8.44 -8.87 19.77
C THR A 280 -8.59 -7.50 20.45
N ASP A 281 -9.26 -7.45 21.62
CA ASP A 281 -9.31 -6.25 22.45
C ASP A 281 -7.92 -5.73 22.79
N GLU A 282 -6.99 -6.64 23.10
CA GLU A 282 -5.62 -6.30 23.44
C GLU A 282 -4.89 -5.63 22.26
N GLN A 283 -5.03 -6.18 21.04
CA GLN A 283 -4.43 -5.60 19.84
C GLN A 283 -4.92 -4.17 19.61
N LEU A 284 -6.23 -3.94 19.64
CA LEU A 284 -6.80 -2.61 19.47
C LEU A 284 -6.33 -1.65 20.56
N ALA A 285 -6.44 -2.05 21.83
CA ALA A 285 -6.08 -1.21 22.97
C ALA A 285 -4.61 -0.82 22.98
N GLN A 286 -3.69 -1.77 22.74
CA GLN A 286 -2.25 -1.52 22.73
C GLN A 286 -1.82 -0.71 21.50
N THR A 287 -2.40 -0.97 20.32
CA THR A 287 -2.11 -0.21 19.10
C THR A 287 -2.54 1.25 19.27
N ARG A 288 -3.73 1.48 19.82
CA ARG A 288 -4.24 2.83 20.12
C ARG A 288 -3.38 3.55 21.16
N ALA A 289 -3.07 2.88 22.27
CA ALA A 289 -2.23 3.46 23.33
C ALA A 289 -0.83 3.84 22.83
N TYR A 290 -0.23 3.01 21.97
CA TYR A 290 1.04 3.34 21.32
C TYR A 290 0.90 4.59 20.44
N THR A 291 -0.15 4.66 19.64
CA THR A 291 -0.41 5.78 18.75
C THR A 291 -0.56 7.07 19.53
N ASP A 292 -1.42 7.10 20.54
CA ASP A 292 -1.65 8.28 21.40
C ASP A 292 -0.34 8.75 22.04
N LYS A 293 0.42 7.83 22.66
CA LYS A 293 1.71 8.11 23.26
C LYS A 293 2.73 8.64 22.25
N PHE A 294 2.78 8.05 21.04
CA PHE A 294 3.70 8.49 20.00
C PHE A 294 3.46 9.95 19.62
N PHE A 295 2.21 10.35 19.45
CA PHE A 295 1.83 11.72 19.11
C PHE A 295 2.17 12.70 20.26
N GLU A 296 1.91 12.33 21.51
CA GLU A 296 2.27 13.14 22.68
C GLU A 296 3.79 13.40 22.76
N GLU A 297 4.59 12.36 22.55
CA GLU A 297 6.05 12.44 22.69
C GLU A 297 6.76 13.05 21.48
N ASN A 298 6.15 13.05 20.30
CA ASN A 298 6.80 13.42 19.04
C ASN A 298 6.06 14.53 18.26
N ALA A 299 5.21 15.35 18.91
CA ALA A 299 4.44 16.41 18.26
C ALA A 299 5.30 17.36 17.40
N ALA A 300 6.48 17.75 17.92
CA ALA A 300 7.40 18.63 17.20
C ALA A 300 7.95 18.01 15.90
N LEU A 301 8.02 16.67 15.80
CA LEU A 301 8.51 15.98 14.62
C LEU A 301 7.62 16.23 13.40
N PHE A 302 6.30 16.26 13.58
CA PHE A 302 5.35 16.54 12.48
C PHE A 302 5.53 17.96 11.93
N SER A 303 5.69 18.95 12.81
CA SER A 303 5.96 20.33 12.38
C SER A 303 7.32 20.46 11.68
N ASP A 304 8.34 19.76 12.16
CA ASP A 304 9.67 19.70 11.52
C ASP A 304 9.60 19.04 10.14
N ARG A 305 8.81 17.97 9.97
CA ARG A 305 8.58 17.31 8.69
C ARG A 305 7.95 18.26 7.67
N ILE A 306 6.94 19.04 8.08
CA ILE A 306 6.33 20.08 7.24
C ILE A 306 7.37 21.14 6.86
N ALA A 307 8.11 21.68 7.84
CA ALA A 307 9.12 22.71 7.60
C ALA A 307 10.23 22.25 6.64
N LYS A 308 10.58 20.95 6.66
CA LYS A 308 11.54 20.33 5.75
C LYS A 308 10.93 19.92 4.39
N GLY A 309 9.68 20.26 4.12
CA GLY A 309 8.99 19.93 2.86
C GLY A 309 8.84 18.43 2.63
N LYS A 310 8.61 17.65 3.71
CA LYS A 310 8.43 16.20 3.65
C LYS A 310 6.96 15.78 3.52
N VAL A 311 6.02 16.70 3.58
CA VAL A 311 4.61 16.48 3.28
C VAL A 311 4.36 16.87 1.83
N ARG A 312 3.89 15.91 1.02
CA ARG A 312 3.82 16.06 -0.44
C ARG A 312 2.60 15.40 -1.04
N GLU A 313 2.28 15.75 -2.30
CA GLU A 313 1.30 15.03 -3.10
C GLU A 313 1.90 13.70 -3.55
N CYS A 314 1.78 12.69 -2.70
CA CYS A 314 2.34 11.35 -2.88
C CYS A 314 1.51 10.48 -3.83
N HIS A 315 1.75 9.19 -3.84
CA HIS A 315 0.95 8.20 -4.57
C HIS A 315 -0.27 7.75 -3.74
N GLY A 316 -0.08 7.48 -2.46
CA GLY A 316 -1.10 7.10 -1.50
C GLY A 316 -1.36 5.60 -1.38
N ASP A 317 -1.01 4.80 -2.41
CA ASP A 317 -1.32 3.35 -2.43
C ASP A 317 -0.19 2.50 -3.05
N VAL A 318 1.06 2.72 -2.63
CA VAL A 318 2.24 2.02 -3.16
C VAL A 318 2.36 0.62 -2.57
N HIS A 319 1.87 -0.39 -3.27
CA HIS A 319 2.02 -1.80 -2.92
C HIS A 319 2.19 -2.68 -4.17
N LEU A 320 2.55 -3.95 -4.02
CA LEU A 320 2.92 -4.83 -5.14
C LEU A 320 1.83 -5.03 -6.19
N LYS A 321 0.55 -4.82 -5.86
CA LYS A 321 -0.56 -4.91 -6.82
C LYS A 321 -0.65 -3.68 -7.74
N ASN A 322 -0.08 -2.54 -7.32
CA ASN A 322 -0.08 -1.27 -8.04
C ASN A 322 1.27 -0.96 -8.68
N ILE A 323 2.09 -1.99 -8.90
CA ILE A 323 3.38 -1.88 -9.57
C ILE A 323 3.49 -2.99 -10.60
N CYS A 324 3.95 -2.66 -11.81
CA CYS A 324 4.24 -3.65 -12.85
C CYS A 324 5.60 -3.42 -13.52
N LEU A 325 6.07 -4.44 -14.21
CA LEU A 325 7.19 -4.35 -15.13
C LEU A 325 6.62 -4.21 -16.55
N TYR A 326 6.79 -3.04 -17.15
CA TYR A 326 6.35 -2.77 -18.52
C TYR A 326 7.55 -2.35 -19.37
N GLN A 327 7.83 -3.09 -20.45
CA GLN A 327 9.02 -2.87 -21.30
C GLN A 327 10.33 -2.78 -20.51
N ASP A 328 10.53 -3.70 -19.59
CA ASP A 328 11.68 -3.77 -18.67
C ASP A 328 11.85 -2.54 -17.75
N GLN A 329 10.80 -1.73 -17.59
CA GLN A 329 10.78 -0.58 -16.69
C GLN A 329 9.73 -0.75 -15.60
N ILE A 330 10.08 -0.38 -14.38
CA ILE A 330 9.13 -0.34 -13.26
C ILE A 330 8.16 0.81 -13.48
N GLN A 331 6.87 0.50 -13.44
CA GLN A 331 5.77 1.46 -13.48
C GLN A 331 4.97 1.35 -12.19
N ILE A 332 4.84 2.45 -11.45
CA ILE A 332 4.03 2.52 -10.21
C ILE A 332 2.75 3.28 -10.60
N PHE A 333 1.61 2.59 -10.58
CA PHE A 333 0.35 3.06 -11.13
C PHE A 333 -0.80 2.96 -10.11
N ASP A 334 -1.99 3.42 -10.49
CA ASP A 334 -3.20 3.45 -9.65
C ASP A 334 -3.05 4.35 -8.39
N CYS A 335 -2.42 5.54 -8.61
CA CYS A 335 -2.35 6.60 -7.61
C CYS A 335 -3.76 7.05 -7.22
N ILE A 336 -3.99 7.31 -5.93
CA ILE A 336 -5.30 7.76 -5.42
C ILE A 336 -5.64 9.15 -5.96
N GLU A 337 -6.59 9.24 -6.90
CA GLU A 337 -7.06 10.49 -7.49
C GLU A 337 -8.27 11.08 -6.77
N PHE A 338 -9.11 10.22 -6.20
CA PHE A 338 -10.44 10.57 -5.69
C PHE A 338 -10.44 11.17 -4.28
N ASN A 339 -9.32 11.15 -3.57
CA ASN A 339 -9.27 11.59 -2.17
C ASN A 339 -7.92 12.23 -1.83
N GLU A 340 -7.90 13.56 -1.64
CA GLU A 340 -6.69 14.32 -1.32
C GLU A 340 -6.04 13.91 0.01
N PRO A 341 -6.77 13.73 1.13
CA PRO A 341 -6.22 13.26 2.39
C PRO A 341 -5.46 11.93 2.30
N PHE A 342 -5.79 11.07 1.34
CA PHE A 342 -5.13 9.77 1.21
C PHE A 342 -3.79 9.86 0.46
N ARG A 343 -3.61 10.85 -0.43
CA ARG A 343 -2.38 11.05 -1.19
C ARG A 343 -1.48 12.16 -0.65
N ASN A 344 -2.05 13.21 -0.03
CA ASN A 344 -1.27 14.28 0.57
C ASN A 344 -0.77 13.86 1.94
N SER A 345 0.48 13.43 2.02
CA SER A 345 1.02 12.81 3.23
C SER A 345 2.52 13.01 3.36
N ASP A 346 3.07 12.62 4.51
CA ASP A 346 4.50 12.45 4.66
C ASP A 346 5.04 11.41 3.67
N VAL A 347 6.15 11.71 3.02
CA VAL A 347 6.78 10.82 2.02
C VAL A 347 7.14 9.45 2.60
N LEU A 348 7.46 9.36 3.89
CA LEU A 348 7.71 8.08 4.56
C LEU A 348 6.42 7.31 4.86
N TYR A 349 5.28 7.99 5.00
CA TYR A 349 3.99 7.32 5.09
C TYR A 349 3.62 6.63 3.78
N ASP A 350 3.97 7.23 2.64
CA ASP A 350 3.78 6.63 1.32
C ASP A 350 4.73 5.43 1.13
N ALA A 351 6.03 5.61 1.40
CA ALA A 351 7.03 4.54 1.34
C ALA A 351 6.74 3.37 2.30
N ALA A 352 6.17 3.66 3.48
CA ALA A 352 5.80 2.65 4.48
C ALA A 352 4.79 1.63 3.95
N PHE A 353 4.00 1.96 2.93
CA PHE A 353 3.04 1.02 2.37
C PHE A 353 3.72 -0.17 1.70
N LEU A 354 4.69 0.07 0.81
CA LEU A 354 5.44 -1.01 0.18
C LEU A 354 6.31 -1.77 1.20
N LEU A 355 6.93 -1.02 2.13
CA LEU A 355 7.71 -1.62 3.22
C LEU A 355 6.86 -2.64 3.99
N MET A 356 5.66 -2.22 4.41
CA MET A 356 4.69 -3.04 5.14
C MET A 356 4.19 -4.22 4.29
N ASP A 357 3.87 -4.02 2.99
CA ASP A 357 3.38 -5.08 2.11
C ASP A 357 4.43 -6.19 1.90
N LEU A 358 5.70 -5.82 1.72
CA LEU A 358 6.82 -6.77 1.64
C LEU A 358 7.02 -7.54 2.97
N GLN A 359 6.92 -6.87 4.12
CA GLN A 359 7.03 -7.49 5.44
C GLN A 359 5.84 -8.40 5.75
N PHE A 360 4.63 -8.01 5.37
CA PHE A 360 3.43 -8.86 5.45
C PHE A 360 3.62 -10.18 4.70
N ARG A 361 4.24 -10.12 3.52
CA ARG A 361 4.59 -11.27 2.68
C ARG A 361 5.84 -12.02 3.14
N ARG A 362 6.39 -11.66 4.31
CA ARG A 362 7.57 -12.29 4.93
C ARG A 362 8.86 -12.15 4.11
N ARG A 363 8.95 -11.15 3.24
CA ARG A 363 10.15 -10.80 2.49
C ARG A 363 10.85 -9.59 3.14
N ARG A 364 11.28 -9.79 4.40
CA ARG A 364 12.04 -8.79 5.15
C ARG A 364 13.35 -8.42 4.47
N ASP A 365 13.95 -9.35 3.77
CA ASP A 365 15.13 -9.13 2.93
C ASP A 365 14.88 -8.05 1.87
N LEU A 366 13.80 -8.18 1.10
CA LEU A 366 13.42 -7.19 0.07
C LEU A 366 12.95 -5.88 0.70
N ALA A 367 12.20 -5.95 1.79
CA ALA A 367 11.75 -4.78 2.54
C ALA A 367 12.95 -3.94 3.04
N ASN A 368 13.99 -4.62 3.54
CA ASN A 368 15.23 -3.97 3.99
C ASN A 368 16.01 -3.33 2.83
N ILE A 369 16.12 -4.01 1.68
CA ILE A 369 16.75 -3.45 0.48
C ILE A 369 16.01 -2.20 0.02
N PHE A 370 14.67 -2.24 -0.05
CA PHE A 370 13.84 -1.09 -0.39
C PHE A 370 14.09 0.09 0.55
N LEU A 371 13.95 -0.14 1.86
CA LEU A 371 14.09 0.90 2.87
C LEU A 371 15.47 1.56 2.83
N ASN A 372 16.54 0.76 2.84
CA ASN A 372 17.90 1.30 2.85
C ASN A 372 18.23 2.03 1.55
N THR A 373 17.74 1.57 0.40
CA THR A 373 17.88 2.28 -0.88
C THR A 373 17.17 3.63 -0.83
N TYR A 374 15.94 3.65 -0.34
CA TYR A 374 15.14 4.87 -0.22
C TYR A 374 15.79 5.89 0.74
N LEU A 375 16.20 5.44 1.93
CA LEU A 375 16.85 6.30 2.92
C LEU A 375 18.20 6.84 2.44
N GLU A 376 19.01 6.01 1.79
CA GLU A 376 20.31 6.45 1.24
C GLU A 376 20.11 7.52 0.16
N ARG A 377 19.10 7.36 -0.72
CA ARG A 377 18.79 8.32 -1.79
C ARG A 377 18.22 9.64 -1.27
N THR A 378 17.36 9.59 -0.27
CA THR A 378 16.68 10.78 0.27
C THR A 378 17.44 11.48 1.37
N GLY A 379 18.36 10.80 2.05
CA GLY A 379 19.01 11.27 3.26
C GLY A 379 18.10 11.41 4.47
N ASP A 380 16.88 10.88 4.40
CA ASP A 380 15.81 11.10 5.38
C ASP A 380 15.85 10.09 6.55
N TYR A 381 17.04 9.94 7.13
CA TYR A 381 17.26 8.99 8.21
C TYR A 381 16.54 9.36 9.51
N GLU A 382 16.46 10.64 9.86
CA GLU A 382 15.70 11.08 11.04
C GLU A 382 14.22 10.78 10.92
N GLY A 383 13.68 10.89 9.72
CA GLY A 383 12.28 10.54 9.44
C GLY A 383 11.98 9.07 9.70
N ALA A 384 12.97 8.18 9.64
CA ALA A 384 12.77 6.76 9.89
C ALA A 384 12.20 6.46 11.30
N VAL A 385 12.30 7.39 12.24
CA VAL A 385 11.64 7.33 13.55
C VAL A 385 10.11 7.18 13.42
N LEU A 386 9.51 7.67 12.33
CA LEU A 386 8.07 7.56 12.04
C LEU A 386 7.67 6.17 11.50
N LEU A 387 8.60 5.36 11.01
CA LEU A 387 8.28 4.12 10.30
C LEU A 387 7.44 3.12 11.13
N PRO A 388 7.69 2.89 12.42
CA PRO A 388 6.84 1.99 13.21
C PRO A 388 5.38 2.45 13.25
N LEU A 389 5.12 3.75 13.45
CA LEU A 389 3.78 4.34 13.40
C LEU A 389 3.18 4.20 12.00
N HIS A 390 3.91 4.61 10.96
CA HIS A 390 3.43 4.60 9.58
C HIS A 390 3.12 3.20 9.08
N CYS A 391 4.00 2.21 9.32
CA CYS A 391 3.76 0.82 8.96
C CYS A 391 2.56 0.23 9.73
N SER A 392 2.41 0.56 11.02
CA SER A 392 1.26 0.17 11.81
C SER A 392 -0.04 0.71 11.22
N MET A 393 -0.08 2.02 10.91
CA MET A 393 -1.26 2.65 10.30
C MET A 393 -1.59 2.04 8.92
N ARG A 394 -0.60 1.78 8.06
CA ARG A 394 -0.81 1.15 6.74
C ARG A 394 -1.32 -0.28 6.88
N ALA A 395 -0.75 -1.09 7.78
CA ALA A 395 -1.25 -2.44 8.06
C ALA A 395 -2.69 -2.39 8.60
N TYR A 396 -2.98 -1.44 9.50
CA TYR A 396 -4.31 -1.26 10.07
C TYR A 396 -5.36 -0.88 9.01
N ILE A 397 -5.02 0.01 8.06
CA ILE A 397 -5.88 0.36 6.92
C ILE A 397 -6.16 -0.89 6.05
N ARG A 398 -5.14 -1.70 5.75
CA ARG A 398 -5.34 -2.95 5.01
C ARG A 398 -6.26 -3.90 5.76
N ALA A 399 -6.08 -4.06 7.06
CA ALA A 399 -6.97 -4.84 7.92
C ALA A 399 -8.42 -4.33 7.86
N LYS A 400 -8.62 -3.00 8.01
CA LYS A 400 -9.93 -2.33 7.93
C LYS A 400 -10.63 -2.63 6.60
N VAL A 401 -9.94 -2.37 5.47
CA VAL A 401 -10.51 -2.56 4.12
C VAL A 401 -10.87 -4.02 3.87
N THR A 402 -9.98 -4.96 4.26
CA THR A 402 -10.26 -6.39 4.14
C THR A 402 -11.42 -6.83 5.03
N SER A 403 -11.56 -6.22 6.22
CA SER A 403 -12.67 -6.52 7.15
C SER A 403 -14.03 -6.10 6.60
N PHE A 404 -14.12 -5.10 5.71
CA PHE A 404 -15.41 -4.71 5.11
C PHE A 404 -16.08 -5.84 4.34
N LEU A 405 -15.31 -6.80 3.80
CA LEU A 405 -15.85 -8.00 3.17
C LEU A 405 -16.66 -8.87 4.13
N LEU A 406 -16.41 -8.77 5.44
CA LEU A 406 -17.14 -9.53 6.47
C LEU A 406 -18.57 -9.00 6.66
N ASP A 407 -18.77 -7.71 6.39
CA ASP A 407 -20.07 -7.04 6.56
C ASP A 407 -21.02 -7.33 5.40
N ASP A 408 -20.50 -7.68 4.22
CA ASP A 408 -21.33 -7.92 3.05
C ASP A 408 -22.00 -9.30 3.13
N PRO A 409 -23.34 -9.37 3.28
CA PRO A 409 -24.06 -10.64 3.40
C PRO A 409 -23.94 -11.53 2.16
N ASN A 410 -23.56 -10.96 1.02
CA ASN A 410 -23.52 -11.68 -0.25
C ASN A 410 -22.13 -12.30 -0.56
N ILE A 411 -21.14 -11.97 0.23
CA ILE A 411 -19.83 -12.61 0.09
C ILE A 411 -19.92 -14.07 0.56
N PRO A 412 -19.48 -15.05 -0.28
CA PRO A 412 -19.46 -16.46 0.09
C PRO A 412 -18.69 -16.71 1.40
N THR A 413 -19.14 -17.71 2.17
CA THR A 413 -18.58 -17.99 3.51
C THR A 413 -17.08 -18.31 3.48
N ASP A 414 -16.61 -19.00 2.45
CA ASP A 414 -15.20 -19.31 2.25
C ASP A 414 -14.38 -18.05 1.94
N VAL A 415 -14.90 -17.12 1.15
CA VAL A 415 -14.27 -15.83 0.87
C VAL A 415 -14.23 -14.99 2.14
N LYS A 416 -15.30 -14.96 2.95
CA LYS A 416 -15.31 -14.29 4.26
C LYS A 416 -14.28 -14.89 5.21
N ALA A 417 -14.16 -16.23 5.27
CA ALA A 417 -13.16 -16.89 6.10
C ALA A 417 -11.73 -16.52 5.70
N ASN A 418 -11.46 -16.43 4.39
CA ASN A 418 -10.17 -15.96 3.88
C ASN A 418 -9.93 -14.48 4.23
N ALA A 419 -10.94 -13.61 4.03
CA ALA A 419 -10.87 -12.20 4.38
C ALA A 419 -10.64 -12.00 5.89
N GLN A 420 -11.31 -12.77 6.74
CA GLN A 420 -11.10 -12.75 8.18
C GLN A 420 -9.66 -13.13 8.55
N THR A 421 -9.14 -14.19 7.94
CA THR A 421 -7.77 -14.65 8.16
C THR A 421 -6.75 -13.59 7.75
N GLU A 422 -6.93 -12.98 6.57
CA GLU A 422 -6.07 -11.93 6.05
C GLU A 422 -6.16 -10.66 6.91
N ALA A 423 -7.37 -10.22 7.25
CA ALA A 423 -7.58 -9.07 8.13
C ALA A 423 -6.91 -9.28 9.50
N SER A 424 -7.08 -10.47 10.10
CA SER A 424 -6.45 -10.81 11.39
C SER A 424 -4.91 -10.76 11.29
N ALA A 425 -4.35 -11.20 10.17
CA ALA A 425 -2.90 -11.12 9.95
C ALA A 425 -2.42 -9.66 9.84
N TYR A 426 -3.18 -8.79 9.18
CA TYR A 426 -2.86 -7.36 9.09
C TYR A 426 -3.04 -6.64 10.44
N TYR A 427 -4.09 -6.91 11.22
CA TYR A 427 -4.24 -6.34 12.58
C TYR A 427 -3.10 -6.78 13.49
N LYS A 428 -2.71 -8.05 13.42
CA LYS A 428 -1.57 -8.57 14.16
C LYS A 428 -0.27 -7.87 13.75
N LEU A 429 -0.03 -7.67 12.46
CA LEU A 429 1.15 -6.96 11.97
C LEU A 429 1.15 -5.50 12.43
N ALA A 430 -0.01 -4.81 12.37
CA ALA A 430 -0.16 -3.46 12.87
C ALA A 430 0.22 -3.35 14.35
N TRP A 431 -0.25 -4.29 15.16
CA TRP A 431 0.09 -4.41 16.59
C TRP A 431 1.57 -4.74 16.80
N GLU A 432 2.17 -5.64 16.01
CA GLU A 432 3.59 -6.00 16.11
C GLU A 432 4.53 -4.80 15.89
N TYR A 433 4.15 -3.86 15.03
CA TYR A 433 4.92 -2.60 14.85
C TYR A 433 4.93 -1.72 16.08
N THR A 434 3.93 -1.81 16.93
CA THR A 434 3.81 -1.00 18.15
C THR A 434 4.54 -1.59 19.35
N GLN A 435 5.05 -2.82 19.24
CA GLN A 435 5.72 -3.49 20.35
C GLN A 435 7.13 -2.92 20.58
N PRO A 436 7.55 -2.75 21.84
CA PRO A 436 8.87 -2.26 22.15
C PRO A 436 9.96 -3.14 21.52
N LYS A 437 10.94 -2.52 20.91
CA LYS A 437 12.12 -3.19 20.36
C LYS A 437 13.37 -2.62 21.03
N GLN A 438 14.32 -3.49 21.31
CA GLN A 438 15.65 -3.07 21.76
C GLN A 438 16.48 -2.71 20.53
N GLY A 439 16.99 -1.48 20.50
CA GLY A 439 17.92 -1.06 19.46
C GLY A 439 19.31 -1.64 19.64
N LYS A 440 20.11 -1.57 18.59
CA LYS A 440 21.48 -2.08 18.54
C LYS A 440 22.33 -1.23 17.61
N LEU A 441 23.57 -0.99 17.98
CA LEU A 441 24.55 -0.31 17.14
C LEU A 441 25.63 -1.27 16.67
N ILE A 442 25.84 -1.35 15.35
CA ILE A 442 26.88 -2.16 14.73
C ILE A 442 27.86 -1.21 14.02
N ILE A 443 29.13 -1.26 14.40
CA ILE A 443 30.19 -0.45 13.83
C ILE A 443 31.02 -1.34 12.89
N MET A 444 31.03 -1.03 11.58
CA MET A 444 31.94 -1.68 10.65
C MET A 444 33.33 -1.07 10.79
N SER A 445 34.36 -1.90 10.89
CA SER A 445 35.76 -1.43 10.96
C SER A 445 36.63 -2.15 9.94
N GLY A 446 37.60 -1.44 9.37
CA GLY A 446 38.54 -1.98 8.38
C GLY A 446 38.86 -1.00 7.24
N VAL A 447 39.93 -1.24 6.50
CA VAL A 447 40.38 -0.41 5.38
C VAL A 447 39.49 -0.54 4.15
N SER A 448 39.65 0.34 3.17
CA SER A 448 38.95 0.25 1.89
C SER A 448 39.23 -1.09 1.18
N GLY A 449 38.23 -1.67 0.53
CA GLY A 449 38.37 -2.99 -0.12
C GLY A 449 38.23 -4.21 0.81
N SER A 450 38.16 -4.04 2.15
CA SER A 450 38.09 -5.16 3.11
C SER A 450 36.76 -5.94 3.11
N GLY A 451 35.73 -5.47 2.37
CA GLY A 451 34.43 -6.13 2.27
C GLY A 451 33.37 -5.60 3.24
N LYS A 452 33.65 -4.52 4.02
CA LYS A 452 32.72 -3.93 4.98
C LYS A 452 31.31 -3.74 4.44
N SER A 453 31.17 -3.06 3.30
CA SER A 453 29.85 -2.73 2.74
C SER A 453 29.08 -3.97 2.27
N THR A 454 29.78 -5.00 1.80
CA THR A 454 29.16 -6.29 1.44
C THR A 454 28.65 -7.00 2.69
N THR A 455 29.49 -7.10 3.72
CA THR A 455 29.14 -7.67 5.02
C THR A 455 28.01 -6.88 5.69
N ALA A 456 28.11 -5.55 5.68
CA ALA A 456 27.07 -4.67 6.26
C ALA A 456 25.70 -4.86 5.60
N LYS A 457 25.64 -4.98 4.27
CA LYS A 457 24.40 -5.26 3.53
C LYS A 457 23.82 -6.63 3.88
N ALA A 458 24.66 -7.65 4.02
CA ALA A 458 24.22 -8.99 4.43
C ALA A 458 23.62 -8.95 5.85
N ILE A 459 24.31 -8.32 6.80
CA ILE A 459 23.82 -8.15 8.18
C ILE A 459 22.54 -7.30 8.19
N ALA A 460 22.46 -6.24 7.38
CA ALA A 460 21.28 -5.39 7.31
C ALA A 460 20.04 -6.19 6.86
N SER A 461 20.19 -7.01 5.83
CA SER A 461 19.12 -7.88 5.34
C SER A 461 18.71 -8.95 6.36
N GLU A 462 19.66 -9.52 7.10
CA GLU A 462 19.42 -10.57 8.09
C GLU A 462 18.76 -10.02 9.37
N GLN A 463 19.22 -8.85 9.86
CA GLN A 463 18.79 -8.26 11.12
C GLN A 463 17.78 -7.13 10.97
N ASP A 464 17.27 -6.89 9.75
CA ASP A 464 16.35 -5.78 9.43
C ASP A 464 16.92 -4.42 9.86
N ALA A 465 18.22 -4.19 9.60
CA ALA A 465 18.95 -3.02 10.10
C ALA A 465 18.90 -1.85 9.13
N ILE A 466 18.89 -0.63 9.68
CA ILE A 466 19.15 0.60 8.94
C ILE A 466 20.66 0.75 8.72
N TYR A 467 21.04 0.98 7.48
CA TYR A 467 22.42 0.96 7.01
C TYR A 467 22.90 2.36 6.62
N LEU A 468 23.85 2.91 7.40
CA LEU A 468 24.38 4.27 7.24
C LEU A 468 25.79 4.21 6.64
N ARG A 469 25.96 4.69 5.42
CA ARG A 469 27.27 4.75 4.75
C ARG A 469 27.93 6.11 4.91
N SER A 470 29.19 6.14 5.34
CA SER A 470 29.96 7.37 5.50
C SER A 470 30.07 8.18 4.19
N ASP A 471 30.20 7.52 3.05
CA ASP A 471 30.29 8.20 1.75
C ASP A 471 28.96 8.88 1.38
N ALA A 472 27.81 8.24 1.65
CA ALA A 472 26.49 8.84 1.45
C ALA A 472 26.28 10.05 2.36
N ILE A 473 26.56 9.90 3.66
CA ILE A 473 26.43 10.99 4.64
C ILE A 473 27.34 12.16 4.29
N ARG A 474 28.58 11.90 3.89
CA ARG A 474 29.54 12.92 3.45
C ARG A 474 29.01 13.74 2.29
N LYS A 475 28.53 13.05 1.24
CA LYS A 475 27.95 13.69 0.04
C LYS A 475 26.70 14.51 0.37
N GLN A 476 25.85 14.00 1.26
CA GLN A 476 24.68 14.74 1.76
C GLN A 476 25.08 16.03 2.51
N ILE A 477 26.08 15.95 3.40
CA ILE A 477 26.60 17.14 4.10
C ILE A 477 27.20 18.14 3.11
N ALA A 478 27.89 17.65 2.09
CA ALA A 478 28.49 18.47 1.04
C ALA A 478 27.46 19.05 0.04
N GLY A 479 26.22 18.55 0.04
CA GLY A 479 25.18 19.00 -0.90
C GLY A 479 25.41 18.55 -2.35
N ILE A 480 26.16 17.47 -2.58
CA ILE A 480 26.40 16.91 -3.91
C ILE A 480 25.60 15.64 -4.16
N GLY A 481 25.38 15.30 -5.43
CA GLY A 481 24.66 14.10 -5.82
C GLY A 481 25.30 12.81 -5.33
N LEU A 482 24.50 11.83 -4.93
CA LEU A 482 24.99 10.59 -4.34
C LEU A 482 25.98 9.85 -5.27
N MET A 483 25.74 9.84 -6.57
CA MET A 483 26.62 9.22 -7.58
C MET A 483 27.66 10.19 -8.15
N GLU A 484 27.62 11.45 -7.77
CA GLU A 484 28.61 12.43 -8.17
C GLU A 484 29.95 12.14 -7.48
N ARG A 485 31.04 12.20 -8.23
CA ARG A 485 32.38 12.00 -7.65
C ARG A 485 32.75 13.21 -6.80
N GLY A 486 33.15 12.95 -5.56
CA GLY A 486 33.59 13.99 -4.64
C GLY A 486 34.94 14.59 -5.05
N SER A 487 35.07 15.91 -4.96
CA SER A 487 36.37 16.59 -5.04
C SER A 487 37.13 16.45 -3.71
N ASP A 488 38.41 16.82 -3.70
CA ASP A 488 39.25 16.76 -2.48
C ASP A 488 38.68 17.59 -1.31
N ASP A 489 37.86 18.60 -1.61
CA ASP A 489 37.24 19.48 -0.62
C ASP A 489 36.33 18.74 0.37
N ILE A 490 35.72 17.64 -0.05
CA ILE A 490 34.84 16.85 0.82
C ILE A 490 35.59 15.77 1.63
N TYR A 491 36.92 15.65 1.44
CA TYR A 491 37.76 14.68 2.16
C TYR A 491 38.71 15.34 3.17
N THR A 492 38.46 16.60 3.52
CA THR A 492 39.21 17.32 4.56
C THR A 492 39.03 16.69 5.94
N PRO A 493 39.96 16.92 6.90
CA PRO A 493 39.81 16.48 8.30
C PRO A 493 38.51 17.01 8.94
N GLU A 494 38.11 18.24 8.64
CA GLU A 494 36.88 18.86 9.15
C GLU A 494 35.62 18.16 8.62
N MET A 495 35.55 17.89 7.32
CA MET A 495 34.44 17.17 6.72
C MET A 495 34.39 15.73 7.25
N THR A 496 35.54 15.12 7.47
CA THR A 496 35.64 13.79 8.09
C THR A 496 35.06 13.83 9.52
N ALA A 497 35.45 14.79 10.34
CA ALA A 497 34.90 14.94 11.67
C ALA A 497 33.36 15.14 11.63
N LYS A 498 32.84 16.03 10.78
CA LYS A 498 31.39 16.24 10.59
C LYS A 498 30.68 14.94 10.18
N THR A 499 31.25 14.18 9.28
CA THR A 499 30.68 12.92 8.78
C THR A 499 30.55 11.88 9.91
N TYR A 500 31.61 11.67 10.69
CA TYR A 500 31.59 10.71 11.79
C TYR A 500 30.72 11.16 12.98
N THR A 501 30.68 12.46 13.26
CA THR A 501 29.73 13.02 14.24
C THR A 501 28.31 12.74 13.79
N ARG A 502 27.99 13.02 12.55
CA ARG A 502 26.64 12.78 11.99
C ARG A 502 26.26 11.30 12.00
N LEU A 503 27.19 10.39 11.67
CA LEU A 503 26.98 8.95 11.78
C LEU A 503 26.65 8.53 13.23
N ALA A 504 27.41 9.04 14.20
CA ALA A 504 27.19 8.74 15.62
C ALA A 504 25.83 9.26 16.11
N GLU A 505 25.45 10.49 15.74
CA GLU A 505 24.15 11.10 16.08
C GLU A 505 22.99 10.31 15.51
N LEU A 506 23.03 9.99 14.21
CA LEU A 506 21.99 9.19 13.55
C LEU A 506 21.93 7.77 14.11
N GLY A 507 23.08 7.14 14.34
CA GLY A 507 23.17 5.83 14.98
C GLY A 507 22.51 5.80 16.34
N ALA A 508 22.82 6.77 17.20
CA ALA A 508 22.25 6.90 18.54
C ALA A 508 20.74 7.19 18.49
N LEU A 509 20.31 8.12 17.63
CA LEU A 509 18.89 8.46 17.46
C LEU A 509 18.07 7.22 17.07
N LEU A 510 18.47 6.53 16.02
CA LEU A 510 17.72 5.40 15.51
C LEU A 510 17.76 4.19 16.46
N ALA A 511 18.93 3.90 17.05
CA ALA A 511 19.06 2.83 18.02
C ALA A 511 18.24 3.10 19.29
N SER A 512 18.14 4.35 19.76
CA SER A 512 17.27 4.73 20.89
C SER A 512 15.77 4.49 20.62
N LYS A 513 15.38 4.44 19.33
CA LYS A 513 14.01 4.15 18.89
C LYS A 513 13.79 2.67 18.53
N GLY A 514 14.73 1.80 18.90
CA GLY A 514 14.59 0.34 18.77
C GLY A 514 15.07 -0.24 17.43
N PHE A 515 15.75 0.55 16.58
CA PHE A 515 16.33 0.04 15.35
C PHE A 515 17.70 -0.61 15.59
N THR A 516 17.98 -1.67 14.85
CA THR A 516 19.36 -2.11 14.61
C THR A 516 19.96 -1.17 13.57
N VAL A 517 21.12 -0.57 13.87
CA VAL A 517 21.77 0.42 13.00
C VAL A 517 23.19 -0.01 12.70
N ILE A 518 23.58 0.05 11.42
CA ILE A 518 24.93 -0.26 10.98
C ILE A 518 25.61 1.02 10.51
N LEU A 519 26.75 1.35 11.12
CA LEU A 519 27.62 2.45 10.71
C LEU A 519 28.72 1.91 9.80
N ASP A 520 28.58 2.08 8.49
CA ASP A 520 29.56 1.62 7.49
C ASP A 520 30.55 2.74 7.17
N ALA A 521 31.66 2.72 7.87
CA ALA A 521 32.79 3.59 7.65
C ALA A 521 34.10 2.84 7.96
N LYS A 522 35.25 3.47 7.80
CA LYS A 522 36.53 2.82 8.12
C LYS A 522 36.68 2.49 9.60
N TYR A 523 36.29 3.41 10.47
CA TYR A 523 36.46 3.32 11.92
C TYR A 523 37.84 2.79 12.32
N ASP A 524 38.85 3.34 11.64
CA ASP A 524 40.26 2.98 11.72
C ASP A 524 41.00 3.59 12.92
N ARG A 525 40.34 4.49 13.67
CA ARG A 525 40.92 5.18 14.83
C ARG A 525 40.11 4.93 16.09
N ILE A 526 40.81 4.78 17.22
CA ILE A 526 40.21 4.64 18.57
C ILE A 526 39.24 5.81 18.88
N SER A 527 39.64 7.04 18.52
CA SER A 527 38.79 8.21 18.74
C SER A 527 37.47 8.18 18.01
N LEU A 528 37.43 7.68 16.78
CA LEU A 528 36.21 7.56 15.97
C LEU A 528 35.29 6.44 16.49
N ARG A 529 35.85 5.28 16.83
CA ARG A 529 35.13 4.17 17.44
C ARG A 529 34.58 4.60 18.81
N GLY A 530 35.42 5.23 19.65
CA GLY A 530 35.03 5.74 20.96
C GLY A 530 33.88 6.76 20.87
N GLN A 531 33.89 7.65 19.85
CA GLN A 531 32.79 8.60 19.62
C GLN A 531 31.45 7.89 19.37
N ALA A 532 31.44 6.87 18.51
CA ALA A 532 30.22 6.13 18.20
C ALA A 532 29.72 5.32 19.42
N ILE A 533 30.63 4.70 20.18
CA ILE A 533 30.31 3.96 21.40
C ILE A 533 29.73 4.89 22.46
N ALA A 534 30.39 6.04 22.70
CA ALA A 534 29.96 7.05 23.69
C ALA A 534 28.56 7.61 23.37
N ALA A 535 28.20 7.75 22.09
CA ALA A 535 26.90 8.29 21.70
C ALA A 535 25.70 7.45 22.19
N VAL A 536 25.90 6.17 22.52
CA VAL A 536 24.85 5.24 22.98
C VAL A 536 25.09 4.72 24.42
N GLN A 537 26.18 5.09 25.05
CA GLN A 537 26.65 4.54 26.33
C GLN A 537 25.59 4.65 27.44
N ASP A 538 24.95 5.82 27.56
CA ASP A 538 23.98 6.10 28.63
C ASP A 538 22.57 5.53 28.34
N GLN A 539 22.37 4.88 27.16
CA GLN A 539 21.07 4.42 26.71
C GLN A 539 20.90 2.90 26.82
N ASN A 540 21.87 2.20 27.39
CA ASN A 540 21.88 0.72 27.49
C ASN A 540 21.65 0.02 26.14
N ILE A 541 22.19 0.59 25.05
CA ILE A 541 22.12 0.06 23.69
C ILE A 541 23.31 -0.86 23.45
N PRO A 542 23.11 -2.13 23.08
CA PRO A 542 24.19 -3.04 22.74
C PRO A 542 25.02 -2.52 21.55
N VAL A 543 26.34 -2.60 21.65
CA VAL A 543 27.28 -2.24 20.57
C VAL A 543 28.06 -3.48 20.15
N GLU A 544 28.22 -3.65 18.83
CA GLU A 544 29.11 -4.63 18.21
C GLU A 544 30.03 -3.95 17.23
N ILE A 545 31.27 -4.41 17.14
CA ILE A 545 32.24 -3.98 16.12
C ILE A 545 32.52 -5.17 15.20
N ILE A 546 32.23 -5.02 13.92
CA ILE A 546 32.52 -6.04 12.90
C ILE A 546 33.82 -5.63 12.20
N TYR A 547 34.88 -6.37 12.49
CA TYR A 547 36.18 -6.12 11.87
C TYR A 547 36.32 -6.94 10.60
N CYS A 548 36.42 -6.24 9.46
CA CYS A 548 36.63 -6.80 8.12
C CYS A 548 38.09 -6.62 7.70
N THR A 549 38.74 -7.69 7.31
CA THR A 549 40.09 -7.69 6.80
C THR A 549 40.23 -8.66 5.61
N ALA A 550 41.27 -8.48 4.80
CA ALA A 550 41.61 -9.40 3.71
C ALA A 550 43.12 -9.23 3.38
N PRO A 551 43.74 -10.21 2.72
CA PRO A 551 45.11 -10.06 2.20
C PRO A 551 45.26 -8.82 1.29
N VAL A 552 46.44 -8.19 1.29
CA VAL A 552 46.67 -6.92 0.57
C VAL A 552 46.36 -7.06 -0.92
N GLU A 553 46.73 -8.17 -1.51
CA GLU A 553 46.49 -8.47 -2.93
C GLU A 553 45.00 -8.50 -3.27
N VAL A 554 44.17 -9.02 -2.35
CA VAL A 554 42.72 -9.07 -2.49
C VAL A 554 42.11 -7.67 -2.35
N LEU A 555 42.61 -6.87 -1.40
CA LEU A 555 42.20 -5.48 -1.22
C LEU A 555 42.43 -4.65 -2.47
N GLU A 556 43.66 -4.73 -3.03
CA GLU A 556 44.04 -4.03 -4.25
C GLU A 556 43.17 -4.44 -5.45
N GLN A 557 42.97 -5.76 -5.64
CA GLN A 557 42.14 -6.25 -6.73
C GLN A 557 40.72 -5.73 -6.63
N ARG A 558 40.08 -5.82 -5.45
CA ARG A 558 38.72 -5.32 -5.24
C ARG A 558 38.59 -3.80 -5.47
N LEU A 559 39.60 -3.01 -5.13
CA LEU A 559 39.63 -1.57 -5.40
C LEU A 559 39.76 -1.27 -6.89
N ARG A 560 40.57 -2.01 -7.62
CA ARG A 560 40.68 -1.88 -9.10
C ARG A 560 39.38 -2.23 -9.80
N ASP A 561 38.75 -3.36 -9.41
CA ASP A 561 37.50 -3.82 -9.99
C ASP A 561 36.36 -2.80 -9.74
N ARG A 562 36.28 -2.24 -8.52
CA ARG A 562 35.31 -1.21 -8.17
C ARG A 562 35.52 0.09 -8.97
N SER A 563 36.79 0.53 -9.13
CA SER A 563 37.10 1.71 -9.93
C SER A 563 36.73 1.52 -11.40
N ALA A 564 36.94 0.31 -11.94
CA ALA A 564 36.59 -0.03 -13.32
C ALA A 564 35.06 -0.08 -13.54
N ALA A 565 34.29 -0.57 -12.56
CA ALA A 565 32.84 -0.68 -12.64
C ALA A 565 32.10 0.68 -12.52
N ASN A 566 32.71 1.67 -11.86
CA ASN A 566 32.17 3.03 -11.64
C ASN A 566 30.69 3.09 -11.22
N ASN A 567 30.26 2.15 -10.37
CA ASN A 567 28.86 1.97 -9.94
C ASN A 567 28.69 2.04 -8.43
N ASP A 568 29.71 2.48 -7.67
CA ASP A 568 29.66 2.66 -6.21
C ASP A 568 29.81 4.14 -5.84
N ILE A 569 29.17 4.54 -4.75
CA ILE A 569 29.26 5.89 -4.19
C ILE A 569 30.59 6.19 -3.51
N ALA A 570 31.42 5.15 -3.24
CA ALA A 570 32.71 5.28 -2.56
C ALA A 570 33.83 5.66 -3.55
N ASP A 571 34.57 6.73 -3.23
CA ASP A 571 35.60 7.30 -4.10
C ASP A 571 37.03 6.79 -3.81
N ALA A 572 37.23 5.85 -2.86
CA ALA A 572 38.56 5.38 -2.45
C ALA A 572 39.23 4.54 -3.55
N THR A 573 40.51 4.82 -3.80
CA THR A 573 41.38 4.19 -4.80
C THR A 573 42.49 3.35 -4.17
N VAL A 574 43.24 2.59 -5.00
CA VAL A 574 44.35 1.71 -4.55
C VAL A 574 45.48 2.51 -3.90
N GLU A 575 45.73 3.73 -4.37
CA GLU A 575 46.81 4.61 -3.87
C GLU A 575 46.62 4.97 -2.40
N LEU A 576 45.39 4.97 -1.91
CA LEU A 576 45.07 5.28 -0.51
C LEU A 576 45.27 4.09 0.43
N LEU A 577 45.43 2.87 -0.08
CA LEU A 577 45.40 1.66 0.74
C LEU A 577 46.54 1.61 1.75
N ALA A 578 47.77 1.84 1.31
CA ALA A 578 48.97 1.79 2.15
C ALA A 578 48.88 2.82 3.31
N SER A 579 48.41 4.03 3.01
CA SER A 579 48.24 5.07 4.03
C SER A 579 47.13 4.74 5.02
N GLN A 580 46.02 4.10 4.58
CA GLN A 580 44.95 3.64 5.45
C GLN A 580 45.39 2.50 6.37
N GLN A 581 46.19 1.56 5.89
CA GLN A 581 46.74 0.49 6.71
C GLN A 581 47.70 1.03 7.79
N ALA A 582 48.58 1.97 7.41
CA ALA A 582 49.50 2.61 8.36
C ALA A 582 48.78 3.48 9.42
N ALA A 583 47.62 4.02 9.11
CA ALA A 583 46.82 4.84 10.00
C ALA A 583 45.87 4.04 10.89
N PHE A 584 45.72 2.73 10.67
CA PHE A 584 44.80 1.88 11.44
C PHE A 584 45.35 1.68 12.87
N GLU A 585 44.56 2.06 13.86
CA GLU A 585 44.87 1.89 15.27
C GLU A 585 44.24 0.58 15.81
N ASP A 586 45.06 -0.27 16.44
CA ASP A 586 44.61 -1.52 17.05
C ASP A 586 43.45 -1.28 18.04
N PHE A 587 42.65 -2.31 18.25
CA PHE A 587 41.56 -2.25 19.20
C PHE A 587 42.08 -2.27 20.63
N THR A 588 41.49 -1.41 21.49
CA THR A 588 41.76 -1.41 22.93
C THR A 588 41.24 -2.69 23.59
N ALA A 589 41.66 -2.95 24.84
CA ALA A 589 41.17 -4.13 25.58
C ALA A 589 39.63 -4.07 25.80
N GLU A 590 39.08 -2.87 25.99
CA GLU A 590 37.63 -2.68 26.11
C GLU A 590 36.90 -2.90 24.78
N GLU A 591 37.48 -2.42 23.67
CA GLU A 591 36.90 -2.63 22.34
C GLU A 591 36.93 -4.10 21.90
N LEU A 592 37.97 -4.86 22.28
CA LEU A 592 38.11 -6.28 21.92
C LEU A 592 36.96 -7.15 22.41
N VAL A 593 36.27 -6.75 23.49
CA VAL A 593 35.06 -7.44 23.99
C VAL A 593 33.88 -7.26 23.03
N LEU A 594 33.87 -6.17 22.28
CA LEU A 594 32.80 -5.84 21.32
C LEU A 594 33.09 -6.35 19.91
N VAL A 595 34.35 -6.74 19.62
CA VAL A 595 34.81 -7.10 18.28
C VAL A 595 34.38 -8.52 17.91
N LYS A 596 33.74 -8.64 16.76
CA LYS A 596 33.52 -9.88 16.04
C LYS A 596 34.35 -9.85 14.74
N LYS A 597 35.17 -10.85 14.52
CA LYS A 597 35.88 -11.00 13.24
C LYS A 597 34.92 -11.60 12.20
N ASN A 598 34.94 -11.00 11.01
CA ASN A 598 34.34 -11.57 9.84
C ASN A 598 35.49 -11.99 8.90
N ASP A 599 35.78 -13.26 8.93
CA ASP A 599 36.85 -13.87 8.12
C ASP A 599 36.37 -14.18 6.71
#